data_959672cba8ddb03f5c6baef1b275e4ed
#
_entry.id   959672cba8ddb03f5c6baef1b275e4ed
#
_cell.length_a   1.000
_cell.length_b   1.000
_cell.length_c   1.000
_cell.angle_alpha   90.00
_cell.angle_beta   90.00
_cell.angle_gamma   90.00
#
_symmetry.space_group_name_H-M   'P 1'
#
loop_
_entity.id
_entity.type
_entity.pdbx_description
1 polymer ?
#
loop_
_entity_poly.entity_id
_entity_poly.type
_entity_poly.pdbx_seq_one_letter_code
_entity_poly.pdbx_strand_id
1 'polypeptide(L)'
;MVSYPVHVVFPGRLIVVGFGSIGQGVLPLILRHVGIKSDQITVVTADERGAQEAQEYGVRFVKHALTRENFKNVLDPLVGRGDFLLNLSVDVSSLALVKLCWEKGALYLDTCIEPWPGGYTDPTISPARRTNYALREEALSLRDNKHRPTAVITHGANPGLVSYFVKQALINLANDTDLKYQEPATRAEWAALAQQLGVKVIHVAERDTQVAAGHPKQLGEFVNTWSVDGFVGEGCQPAELGWGSHEKNWPRDGKKHDSGRCNAIYLMQPGAATRVRTWTPTAGHFHGFLITHGESISISDYLTVKKGEQVVYRPTVHYAYHPSDSAVLSVHELAGRNWEVQERTRVMMEEITSGIDELGVLLAGHKKNAYWYGSQLSVQEARQLAPHNSATSLQVTVSVLAGLVWAIENPNAGIVEPDEIDYKRILEICRPYLGLVVGEYTDWHPLVNRARLFPEDLDETDPWQFKNVRVV
;
A
#
# COMPACT_ATOMS: atom_id res chain seq x y z
N MET A 1 13.57 -1.31 -31.76
CA MET A 1 13.40 -1.85 -30.42
C MET A 1 13.58 -0.69 -29.44
N VAL A 2 12.63 -0.45 -28.57
CA VAL A 2 12.79 0.53 -27.50
C VAL A 2 13.82 -0.03 -26.53
N SER A 3 14.92 0.68 -26.30
CA SER A 3 15.92 0.29 -25.29
C SER A 3 15.45 0.82 -23.93
N TYR A 4 15.25 -0.05 -22.98
CA TYR A 4 14.92 0.31 -21.62
C TYR A 4 16.20 0.37 -20.75
N PRO A 5 16.29 1.30 -19.78
CA PRO A 5 17.44 1.36 -18.89
C PRO A 5 17.46 0.11 -17.97
N VAL A 6 18.63 -0.50 -17.83
CA VAL A 6 18.91 -1.46 -16.76
C VAL A 6 19.40 -0.65 -15.56
N HIS A 7 18.62 -0.63 -14.49
CA HIS A 7 18.90 0.19 -13.30
C HIS A 7 20.00 -0.40 -12.42
N VAL A 8 20.04 -1.74 -12.31
CA VAL A 8 21.01 -2.46 -11.49
C VAL A 8 21.30 -3.84 -12.07
N VAL A 9 22.53 -4.35 -11.88
CA VAL A 9 22.88 -5.74 -12.21
C VAL A 9 22.79 -6.58 -10.95
N PHE A 10 22.07 -7.69 -11.02
CA PHE A 10 21.90 -8.60 -9.89
C PHE A 10 22.49 -10.00 -10.21
N PRO A 11 23.63 -10.36 -9.60
CA PRO A 11 24.28 -11.63 -9.84
C PRO A 11 23.67 -12.80 -9.06
N GLY A 12 22.88 -12.53 -8.01
CA GLY A 12 22.22 -13.52 -7.16
C GLY A 12 21.02 -14.18 -7.84
N ARG A 13 20.36 -15.08 -7.11
CA ARG A 13 19.08 -15.66 -7.52
C ARG A 13 17.93 -14.84 -6.96
N LEU A 14 16.84 -14.75 -7.72
CA LEU A 14 15.59 -14.13 -7.28
C LEU A 14 14.56 -15.26 -7.02
N ILE A 15 14.10 -15.36 -5.79
CA ILE A 15 13.05 -16.28 -5.38
C ILE A 15 11.77 -15.48 -5.18
N VAL A 16 10.76 -15.70 -6.02
CA VAL A 16 9.44 -15.04 -5.94
C VAL A 16 8.49 -16.00 -5.24
N VAL A 17 7.96 -15.59 -4.09
CA VAL A 17 6.93 -16.33 -3.34
C VAL A 17 5.58 -15.67 -3.63
N GLY A 18 4.67 -16.47 -4.22
CA GLY A 18 3.41 -15.96 -4.76
C GLY A 18 3.53 -15.48 -6.21
N PHE A 19 2.67 -15.99 -7.10
CA PHE A 19 2.69 -15.67 -8.52
C PHE A 19 1.29 -15.39 -9.09
N GLY A 20 0.52 -14.61 -8.34
CA GLY A 20 -0.76 -14.05 -8.77
C GLY A 20 -0.57 -12.88 -9.73
N SER A 21 -1.56 -11.98 -9.82
CA SER A 21 -1.53 -10.83 -10.74
C SER A 21 -0.28 -9.96 -10.57
N ILE A 22 0.17 -9.72 -9.34
CA ILE A 22 1.36 -8.88 -9.09
C ILE A 22 2.64 -9.62 -9.49
N GLY A 23 2.77 -10.92 -9.18
CA GLY A 23 3.93 -11.72 -9.57
C GLY A 23 4.10 -11.82 -11.08
N GLN A 24 3.00 -12.06 -11.80
CA GLN A 24 2.97 -12.10 -13.27
C GLN A 24 3.27 -10.74 -13.88
N GLY A 25 2.70 -9.67 -13.34
CA GLY A 25 2.88 -8.31 -13.85
C GLY A 25 4.27 -7.72 -13.57
N VAL A 26 4.94 -8.08 -12.47
CA VAL A 26 6.27 -7.55 -12.15
C VAL A 26 7.40 -8.29 -12.88
N LEU A 27 7.21 -9.54 -13.25
CA LEU A 27 8.25 -10.37 -13.89
C LEU A 27 8.80 -9.72 -15.18
N PRO A 28 7.97 -9.27 -16.16
CA PRO A 28 8.47 -8.60 -17.35
C PRO A 28 9.21 -7.29 -17.04
N LEU A 29 8.82 -6.56 -16.00
CA LEU A 29 9.51 -5.35 -15.56
C LEU A 29 10.90 -5.67 -14.97
N ILE A 30 11.00 -6.71 -14.15
CA ILE A 30 12.29 -7.17 -13.59
C ILE A 30 13.24 -7.59 -14.71
N LEU A 31 12.79 -8.41 -15.66
CA LEU A 31 13.61 -8.87 -16.80
C LEU A 31 14.02 -7.72 -17.73
N ARG A 32 13.25 -6.63 -17.78
CA ARG A 32 13.52 -5.43 -18.57
C ARG A 32 14.52 -4.49 -17.92
N HIS A 33 14.47 -4.34 -16.61
CA HIS A 33 15.14 -3.26 -15.87
C HIS A 33 16.22 -3.70 -14.90
N VAL A 34 16.29 -5.00 -14.60
CA VAL A 34 17.33 -5.60 -13.75
C VAL A 34 18.21 -6.49 -14.62
N GLY A 35 19.53 -6.34 -14.47
CA GLY A 35 20.49 -7.23 -15.15
C GLY A 35 20.51 -8.61 -14.50
N ILE A 36 19.46 -9.38 -14.71
CA ILE A 36 19.26 -10.75 -14.23
C ILE A 36 18.82 -11.64 -15.40
N LYS A 37 19.18 -12.92 -15.37
CA LYS A 37 18.73 -13.90 -16.37
C LYS A 37 17.52 -14.69 -15.86
N SER A 38 16.68 -15.16 -16.78
CA SER A 38 15.50 -15.96 -16.43
C SER A 38 15.83 -17.22 -15.63
N ASP A 39 16.96 -17.87 -15.91
CA ASP A 39 17.41 -19.08 -15.21
C ASP A 39 17.85 -18.82 -13.74
N GLN A 40 18.05 -17.55 -13.36
CA GLN A 40 18.31 -17.12 -11.97
C GLN A 40 17.00 -16.90 -11.18
N ILE A 41 15.83 -16.95 -11.83
CA ILE A 41 14.53 -16.67 -11.21
C ILE A 41 13.80 -17.98 -10.93
N THR A 42 13.35 -18.15 -9.69
CA THR A 42 12.49 -19.26 -9.27
C THR A 42 11.22 -18.73 -8.63
N VAL A 43 10.07 -19.13 -9.18
CA VAL A 43 8.75 -18.87 -8.61
C VAL A 43 8.35 -20.03 -7.70
N VAL A 44 7.85 -19.75 -6.50
CA VAL A 44 7.24 -20.71 -5.56
C VAL A 44 5.82 -20.22 -5.27
N THR A 45 4.82 -21.02 -5.62
CA THR A 45 3.40 -20.64 -5.49
C THR A 45 2.53 -21.83 -5.12
N ALA A 46 1.36 -21.57 -4.52
CA ALA A 46 0.47 -22.60 -4.01
C ALA A 46 -0.26 -23.39 -5.10
N ASP A 47 -0.54 -22.77 -6.24
CA ASP A 47 -1.34 -23.31 -7.32
C ASP A 47 -0.66 -23.15 -8.70
N GLU A 48 -1.37 -23.46 -9.78
CA GLU A 48 -0.84 -23.43 -11.16
C GLU A 48 -1.10 -22.10 -11.89
N ARG A 49 -1.71 -21.10 -11.21
CA ARG A 49 -1.93 -19.79 -11.83
C ARG A 49 -0.59 -19.14 -12.16
N GLY A 50 -0.45 -18.67 -13.40
CA GLY A 50 0.80 -18.08 -13.89
C GLY A 50 1.86 -19.11 -14.36
N ALA A 51 1.57 -20.41 -14.39
CA ALA A 51 2.52 -21.42 -14.88
C ALA A 51 2.87 -21.23 -16.37
N GLN A 52 1.90 -20.79 -17.19
CA GLN A 52 2.11 -20.47 -18.59
C GLN A 52 3.03 -19.24 -18.74
N GLU A 53 2.77 -18.19 -18.01
CA GLU A 53 3.58 -16.96 -18.00
C GLU A 53 5.01 -17.26 -17.55
N ALA A 54 5.18 -18.04 -16.48
CA ALA A 54 6.51 -18.48 -16.04
C ALA A 54 7.27 -19.24 -17.13
N GLN A 55 6.57 -20.12 -17.88
CA GLN A 55 7.15 -20.86 -19.00
C GLN A 55 7.52 -19.93 -20.16
N GLU A 56 6.67 -18.98 -20.52
CA GLU A 56 6.91 -17.99 -21.58
C GLU A 56 8.18 -17.16 -21.33
N TYR A 57 8.40 -16.77 -20.07
CA TYR A 57 9.61 -16.05 -19.65
C TYR A 57 10.81 -16.94 -19.34
N GLY A 58 10.65 -18.24 -19.39
CA GLY A 58 11.72 -19.23 -19.14
C GLY A 58 12.22 -19.23 -17.69
N VAL A 59 11.36 -18.91 -16.73
CA VAL A 59 11.68 -18.95 -15.29
C VAL A 59 11.25 -20.29 -14.68
N ARG A 60 11.96 -20.73 -13.63
CA ARG A 60 11.63 -21.97 -12.94
C ARG A 60 10.35 -21.78 -12.12
N PHE A 61 9.38 -22.68 -12.31
CA PHE A 61 8.12 -22.70 -11.59
C PHE A 61 8.06 -23.89 -10.63
N VAL A 62 7.76 -23.63 -9.34
CA VAL A 62 7.64 -24.64 -8.28
C VAL A 62 6.26 -24.48 -7.64
N LYS A 63 5.37 -25.42 -7.92
CA LYS A 63 4.07 -25.51 -7.25
C LYS A 63 4.26 -26.13 -5.87
N HIS A 64 4.21 -25.31 -4.84
CA HIS A 64 4.28 -25.73 -3.45
C HIS A 64 3.68 -24.69 -2.52
N ALA A 65 2.57 -25.03 -1.86
CA ALA A 65 1.98 -24.14 -0.85
C ALA A 65 2.89 -24.07 0.38
N LEU A 66 3.27 -22.85 0.77
CA LEU A 66 4.06 -22.61 1.96
C LEU A 66 3.18 -22.54 3.19
N THR A 67 3.57 -23.26 4.24
CA THR A 67 2.93 -23.26 5.55
C THR A 67 3.96 -22.99 6.64
N ARG A 68 3.49 -22.74 7.85
CA ARG A 68 4.36 -22.55 9.03
C ARG A 68 5.32 -23.74 9.24
N GLU A 69 4.87 -24.94 8.91
CA GLU A 69 5.60 -26.19 9.14
C GLU A 69 6.61 -26.50 8.04
N ASN A 70 6.35 -26.09 6.78
CA ASN A 70 7.13 -26.52 5.64
C ASN A 70 8.01 -25.44 4.99
N PHE A 71 7.75 -24.13 5.24
CA PHE A 71 8.39 -23.03 4.49
C PHE A 71 9.93 -23.11 4.51
N LYS A 72 10.54 -23.48 5.65
CA LYS A 72 11.98 -23.63 5.75
C LYS A 72 12.48 -24.76 4.85
N ASN A 73 11.85 -25.93 4.92
CA ASN A 73 12.26 -27.09 4.11
C ASN A 73 12.18 -26.80 2.61
N VAL A 74 11.18 -26.01 2.17
CA VAL A 74 10.98 -25.64 0.76
C VAL A 74 11.96 -24.57 0.31
N LEU A 75 12.18 -23.55 1.14
CA LEU A 75 12.97 -22.37 0.75
C LEU A 75 14.47 -22.50 1.07
N ASP A 76 14.87 -23.29 2.06
CA ASP A 76 16.27 -23.50 2.43
C ASP A 76 17.21 -23.91 1.27
N PRO A 77 16.80 -24.82 0.35
CA PRO A 77 17.63 -25.16 -0.80
C PRO A 77 17.63 -24.09 -1.90
N LEU A 78 16.67 -23.17 -1.88
CA LEU A 78 16.49 -22.16 -2.92
C LEU A 78 17.18 -20.83 -2.57
N VAL A 79 17.22 -20.46 -1.29
CA VAL A 79 17.72 -19.18 -0.81
C VAL A 79 19.11 -19.33 -0.20
N GLY A 80 20.06 -18.51 -0.64
CA GLY A 80 21.43 -18.47 -0.13
C GLY A 80 21.93 -17.04 0.02
N ARG A 81 23.19 -16.93 0.38
CA ARG A 81 23.84 -15.62 0.59
C ARG A 81 23.91 -14.82 -0.71
N GLY A 82 23.45 -13.57 -0.65
CA GLY A 82 23.44 -12.68 -1.81
C GLY A 82 22.25 -12.89 -2.75
N ASP A 83 21.32 -13.80 -2.43
CA ASP A 83 20.06 -13.96 -3.14
C ASP A 83 19.04 -12.93 -2.69
N PHE A 84 17.91 -12.88 -3.40
CA PHE A 84 16.77 -12.01 -3.09
C PHE A 84 15.50 -12.84 -2.96
N LEU A 85 14.74 -12.67 -1.91
CA LEU A 85 13.40 -13.22 -1.74
C LEU A 85 12.38 -12.10 -1.87
N LEU A 86 11.54 -12.16 -2.92
CA LEU A 86 10.43 -11.27 -3.19
C LEU A 86 9.14 -11.97 -2.77
N ASN A 87 8.48 -11.49 -1.71
CA ASN A 87 7.24 -12.05 -1.19
C ASN A 87 6.03 -11.28 -1.71
N LEU A 88 5.26 -11.91 -2.59
CA LEU A 88 4.02 -11.40 -3.18
C LEU A 88 2.84 -12.33 -2.85
N SER A 89 2.98 -13.15 -1.82
CA SER A 89 1.95 -14.09 -1.38
C SER A 89 1.07 -13.49 -0.31
N VAL A 90 -0.15 -13.99 -0.21
CA VAL A 90 -1.06 -13.80 0.91
C VAL A 90 -0.88 -14.99 1.87
N ASP A 91 -1.08 -14.77 3.17
CA ASP A 91 -1.04 -15.82 4.20
C ASP A 91 0.33 -16.54 4.40
N VAL A 92 1.44 -15.95 3.93
CA VAL A 92 2.79 -16.41 4.24
C VAL A 92 3.51 -15.37 5.08
N SER A 93 3.82 -15.71 6.33
CA SER A 93 4.34 -14.75 7.31
C SER A 93 5.60 -14.01 6.85
N SER A 94 5.47 -12.71 6.64
CA SER A 94 6.58 -11.80 6.31
C SER A 94 7.71 -11.88 7.34
N LEU A 95 7.38 -11.92 8.64
CA LEU A 95 8.39 -11.99 9.68
C LEU A 95 9.18 -13.30 9.65
N ALA A 96 8.52 -14.43 9.32
CA ALA A 96 9.20 -15.71 9.18
C ALA A 96 10.17 -15.70 8.01
N LEU A 97 9.77 -15.09 6.88
CA LEU A 97 10.61 -14.95 5.69
C LEU A 97 11.76 -13.96 5.90
N VAL A 98 11.55 -12.83 6.55
CA VAL A 98 12.63 -11.89 6.93
C VAL A 98 13.68 -12.56 7.78
N LYS A 99 13.27 -13.33 8.81
CA LYS A 99 14.20 -14.09 9.67
C LYS A 99 14.99 -15.13 8.87
N LEU A 100 14.33 -15.86 7.97
CA LEU A 100 14.98 -16.80 7.07
C LEU A 100 16.02 -16.11 6.17
N CYS A 101 15.66 -14.98 5.54
CA CYS A 101 16.56 -14.20 4.70
C CYS A 101 17.80 -13.74 5.47
N TRP A 102 17.63 -13.27 6.71
CA TRP A 102 18.75 -12.88 7.56
C TRP A 102 19.66 -14.06 7.95
N GLU A 103 19.06 -15.23 8.28
CA GLU A 103 19.80 -16.47 8.52
C GLU A 103 20.65 -16.88 7.30
N LYS A 104 20.13 -16.65 6.10
CA LYS A 104 20.78 -17.01 4.82
C LYS A 104 21.69 -15.93 4.26
N GLY A 105 21.60 -14.69 4.74
CA GLY A 105 22.31 -13.54 4.17
C GLY A 105 21.71 -13.06 2.85
N ALA A 106 20.39 -13.18 2.69
CA ALA A 106 19.61 -12.78 1.51
C ALA A 106 18.84 -11.48 1.74
N LEU A 107 18.55 -10.75 0.65
CA LEU A 107 17.69 -9.59 0.63
C LEU A 107 16.22 -10.01 0.65
N TYR A 108 15.34 -9.10 1.10
CA TYR A 108 13.91 -9.33 1.19
C TYR A 108 13.10 -8.10 0.78
N LEU A 109 11.95 -8.34 0.14
CA LEU A 109 10.90 -7.33 -0.08
C LEU A 109 9.52 -7.99 -0.05
N ASP A 110 8.55 -7.33 0.57
CA ASP A 110 7.11 -7.63 0.44
C ASP A 110 6.29 -6.40 0.09
N THR A 111 5.04 -6.62 -0.33
CA THR A 111 4.07 -5.55 -0.60
C THR A 111 3.17 -5.25 0.60
N CYS A 112 3.08 -6.17 1.54
CA CYS A 112 2.29 -6.08 2.76
C CYS A 112 2.92 -6.97 3.84
N ILE A 113 2.82 -6.61 5.12
CA ILE A 113 3.25 -7.50 6.21
C ILE A 113 2.16 -8.54 6.42
N GLU A 114 2.39 -9.73 5.89
CA GLU A 114 1.46 -10.85 6.01
C GLU A 114 1.69 -11.65 7.31
N PRO A 115 0.63 -12.02 8.02
CA PRO A 115 0.69 -13.09 9.03
C PRO A 115 0.60 -14.48 8.37
N TRP A 116 0.66 -15.55 9.18
CA TRP A 116 0.16 -16.84 8.76
C TRP A 116 -1.37 -16.86 8.68
N PRO A 117 -2.00 -17.83 7.95
CA PRO A 117 -3.46 -17.90 7.79
C PRO A 117 -4.25 -17.70 9.08
N GLY A 118 -5.32 -16.93 9.00
CA GLY A 118 -6.18 -16.58 10.13
C GLY A 118 -5.71 -15.35 10.93
N GLY A 119 -4.51 -14.84 10.73
CA GLY A 119 -3.99 -13.71 11.50
C GLY A 119 -4.81 -12.43 11.40
N TYR A 120 -5.54 -12.24 10.31
CA TYR A 120 -6.42 -11.07 10.09
C TYR A 120 -7.86 -11.28 10.57
N THR A 121 -8.39 -12.50 10.47
CA THR A 121 -9.83 -12.77 10.56
C THR A 121 -10.23 -13.73 11.67
N ASP A 122 -9.29 -14.41 12.34
CA ASP A 122 -9.59 -15.32 13.44
C ASP A 122 -10.26 -14.54 14.60
N PRO A 123 -11.54 -14.84 14.94
CA PRO A 123 -12.26 -14.12 15.98
C PRO A 123 -11.73 -14.39 17.38
N THR A 124 -10.89 -15.41 17.59
CA THR A 124 -10.24 -15.70 18.87
C THR A 124 -9.07 -14.76 19.15
N ILE A 125 -8.53 -14.12 18.13
CA ILE A 125 -7.50 -13.09 18.25
C ILE A 125 -8.18 -11.74 18.52
N SER A 126 -7.73 -11.00 19.54
CA SER A 126 -8.31 -9.70 19.85
C SER A 126 -8.19 -8.72 18.68
N PRO A 127 -9.15 -7.80 18.45
CA PRO A 127 -9.08 -6.82 17.37
C PRO A 127 -7.76 -6.03 17.34
N ALA A 128 -7.24 -5.64 18.50
CA ALA A 128 -5.96 -4.92 18.61
C ALA A 128 -4.78 -5.68 17.98
N ARG A 129 -4.81 -7.01 18.00
CA ARG A 129 -3.73 -7.87 17.49
C ARG A 129 -3.92 -8.28 16.04
N ARG A 130 -5.06 -7.98 15.44
CA ARG A 130 -5.37 -8.20 14.02
C ARG A 130 -5.18 -6.94 13.17
N THR A 131 -4.51 -5.93 13.71
CA THR A 131 -4.25 -4.64 13.07
C THR A 131 -2.91 -4.65 12.33
N ASN A 132 -2.79 -3.83 11.29
CA ASN A 132 -1.50 -3.58 10.63
C ASN A 132 -0.51 -2.91 11.59
N TYR A 133 -1.02 -2.10 12.54
CA TYR A 133 -0.19 -1.55 13.61
C TYR A 133 0.53 -2.64 14.39
N ALA A 134 -0.19 -3.68 14.84
CA ALA A 134 0.41 -4.76 15.63
C ALA A 134 1.48 -5.53 14.83
N LEU A 135 1.20 -5.86 13.57
CA LEU A 135 2.15 -6.52 12.68
C LEU A 135 3.39 -5.66 12.41
N ARG A 136 3.17 -4.36 12.17
CA ARG A 136 4.26 -3.39 11.99
C ARG A 136 5.14 -3.27 13.23
N GLU A 137 4.57 -3.13 14.43
CA GLU A 137 5.34 -3.05 15.66
C GLU A 137 6.17 -4.33 15.90
N GLU A 138 5.61 -5.49 15.58
CA GLU A 138 6.33 -6.76 15.65
C GLU A 138 7.50 -6.80 14.64
N ALA A 139 7.29 -6.37 13.41
CA ALA A 139 8.36 -6.29 12.40
C ALA A 139 9.46 -5.32 12.83
N LEU A 140 9.09 -4.12 13.28
CA LEU A 140 10.06 -3.10 13.71
C LEU A 140 10.80 -3.48 15.00
N SER A 141 10.25 -4.36 15.82
CA SER A 141 10.93 -4.91 17.00
C SER A 141 12.16 -5.78 16.65
N LEU A 142 12.22 -6.25 15.40
CA LEU A 142 13.39 -6.99 14.90
C LEU A 142 14.58 -6.07 14.55
N ARG A 143 14.39 -4.75 14.48
CA ARG A 143 15.47 -3.80 14.22
C ARG A 143 16.52 -3.90 15.34
N ASP A 144 17.75 -4.14 14.95
CA ASP A 144 18.89 -4.14 15.84
C ASP A 144 20.02 -3.27 15.24
N ASN A 145 21.06 -2.99 16.03
CA ASN A 145 22.22 -2.19 15.58
C ASN A 145 23.23 -2.99 14.74
N LYS A 146 22.86 -4.17 14.24
CA LYS A 146 23.72 -5.02 13.42
C LYS A 146 23.53 -4.68 11.95
N HIS A 147 24.59 -4.83 11.17
CA HIS A 147 24.50 -4.83 9.72
C HIS A 147 23.75 -6.09 9.26
N ARG A 148 22.47 -5.94 8.93
CA ARG A 148 21.60 -7.00 8.42
C ARG A 148 21.37 -6.81 6.94
N PRO A 149 21.16 -7.89 6.18
CA PRO A 149 20.64 -7.78 4.82
C PRO A 149 19.39 -6.92 4.79
N THR A 150 19.24 -6.14 3.74
CA THR A 150 18.08 -5.26 3.58
C THR A 150 16.79 -6.07 3.47
N ALA A 151 15.82 -5.69 4.27
CA ALA A 151 14.46 -6.17 4.23
C ALA A 151 13.52 -4.97 4.09
N VAL A 152 13.06 -4.71 2.86
CA VAL A 152 12.08 -3.67 2.58
C VAL A 152 10.70 -4.25 2.84
N ILE A 153 10.00 -3.69 3.79
CA ILE A 153 8.65 -4.15 4.16
C ILE A 153 7.59 -3.18 3.63
N THR A 154 6.43 -3.73 3.23
CA THR A 154 5.27 -2.95 2.77
C THR A 154 5.55 -2.06 1.55
N HIS A 155 6.13 -2.60 0.48
CA HIS A 155 6.53 -1.82 -0.69
C HIS A 155 5.79 -2.24 -1.97
N GLY A 156 4.54 -1.78 -2.10
CA GLY A 156 3.70 -1.82 -3.29
C GLY A 156 3.30 -0.42 -3.73
N ALA A 157 2.07 -0.24 -4.19
CA ALA A 157 1.53 1.09 -4.51
C ALA A 157 1.11 1.82 -3.23
N ASN A 158 0.26 1.21 -2.46
CA ASN A 158 -0.22 1.58 -1.13
C ASN A 158 -0.42 0.28 -0.31
N PRO A 159 0.46 0.04 0.65
CA PRO A 159 1.66 0.83 1.03
C PRO A 159 2.77 0.83 -0.03
N GLY A 160 3.60 1.87 -0.02
CA GLY A 160 4.79 2.00 -0.88
C GLY A 160 4.85 3.32 -1.64
N LEU A 161 4.43 3.33 -2.92
CA LEU A 161 4.50 4.48 -3.83
C LEU A 161 3.91 5.77 -3.23
N VAL A 162 2.82 5.66 -2.48
CA VAL A 162 2.15 6.82 -1.87
C VAL A 162 3.01 7.54 -0.83
N SER A 163 3.95 6.87 -0.15
CA SER A 163 4.91 7.53 0.75
C SER A 163 5.83 8.51 -0.01
N TYR A 164 6.19 8.16 -1.24
CA TYR A 164 6.97 9.03 -2.13
C TYR A 164 6.14 10.16 -2.70
N PHE A 165 4.86 9.90 -2.99
CA PHE A 165 3.91 10.95 -3.37
C PHE A 165 3.71 11.97 -2.25
N VAL A 166 3.65 11.55 -0.98
CA VAL A 166 3.60 12.47 0.18
C VAL A 166 4.83 13.37 0.20
N LYS A 167 6.04 12.82 0.05
CA LYS A 167 7.27 13.62 0.03
C LYS A 167 7.28 14.61 -1.14
N GLN A 168 6.93 14.17 -2.34
CA GLN A 168 6.86 15.06 -3.50
C GLN A 168 5.79 16.14 -3.32
N ALA A 169 4.63 15.80 -2.78
CA ALA A 169 3.55 16.74 -2.51
C ALA A 169 3.97 17.82 -1.48
N LEU A 170 4.69 17.43 -0.42
CA LEU A 170 5.23 18.38 0.56
C LEU A 170 6.23 19.35 -0.09
N ILE A 171 7.10 18.89 -0.99
CA ILE A 171 8.03 19.73 -1.75
C ILE A 171 7.26 20.68 -2.68
N ASN A 172 6.25 20.18 -3.40
CA ASN A 172 5.41 21.01 -4.26
C ASN A 172 4.71 22.12 -3.47
N LEU A 173 4.08 21.76 -2.33
CA LEU A 173 3.42 22.71 -1.43
C LEU A 173 4.39 23.78 -0.88
N ALA A 174 5.60 23.39 -0.52
CA ALA A 174 6.61 24.33 -0.03
C ALA A 174 6.99 25.35 -1.09
N ASN A 175 7.19 24.89 -2.34
CA ASN A 175 7.47 25.77 -3.48
C ASN A 175 6.29 26.71 -3.80
N ASP A 176 5.07 26.17 -3.82
CA ASP A 176 3.85 26.92 -4.20
C ASP A 176 3.36 27.88 -3.12
N THR A 177 3.89 27.78 -1.92
CA THR A 177 3.58 28.69 -0.79
C THR A 177 4.73 29.61 -0.43
N ASP A 178 5.79 29.66 -1.26
CA ASP A 178 7.01 30.45 -1.05
C ASP A 178 7.67 30.18 0.32
N LEU A 179 7.49 28.98 0.86
CA LEU A 179 8.13 28.59 2.11
C LEU A 179 9.62 28.40 1.87
N LYS A 180 10.44 29.14 2.60
CA LYS A 180 11.90 28.91 2.60
C LYS A 180 12.22 27.64 3.37
N TYR A 181 12.74 26.63 2.70
CA TYR A 181 13.14 25.37 3.29
C TYR A 181 14.46 24.88 2.70
N GLN A 182 15.13 24.00 3.41
CA GLN A 182 16.17 23.14 2.86
C GLN A 182 15.50 21.80 2.53
N GLU A 183 15.92 21.13 1.46
CA GLU A 183 15.35 19.83 1.11
C GLU A 183 15.61 18.84 2.26
N PRO A 184 14.54 18.23 2.82
CA PRO A 184 14.70 17.33 3.95
C PRO A 184 15.49 16.06 3.60
N ALA A 185 16.48 15.72 4.42
CA ALA A 185 17.26 14.50 4.31
C ALA A 185 16.93 13.47 5.39
N THR A 186 16.35 13.93 6.50
CA THR A 186 16.04 13.09 7.67
C THR A 186 14.56 13.07 7.98
N ARG A 187 14.11 12.02 8.69
CA ARG A 187 12.75 11.91 9.20
C ARG A 187 12.31 13.18 9.95
N ALA A 188 13.17 13.70 10.81
CA ALA A 188 12.87 14.90 11.61
C ALA A 188 12.63 16.14 10.74
N GLU A 189 13.41 16.30 9.67
CA GLU A 189 13.26 17.42 8.73
C GLU A 189 11.97 17.29 7.89
N TRP A 190 11.61 16.08 7.43
CA TRP A 190 10.34 15.82 6.75
C TRP A 190 9.15 16.13 7.65
N ALA A 191 9.19 15.68 8.91
CA ALA A 191 8.14 15.97 9.88
C ALA A 191 8.04 17.48 10.18
N ALA A 192 9.18 18.17 10.31
CA ALA A 192 9.23 19.62 10.49
C ALA A 192 8.66 20.38 9.28
N LEU A 193 8.96 19.94 8.05
CA LEU A 193 8.40 20.53 6.83
C LEU A 193 6.87 20.39 6.79
N ALA A 194 6.35 19.18 7.05
CA ALA A 194 4.90 18.95 7.11
C ALA A 194 4.20 19.82 8.17
N GLN A 195 4.83 19.97 9.36
CA GLN A 195 4.35 20.84 10.42
C GLN A 195 4.35 22.31 9.99
N GLN A 196 5.44 22.81 9.38
CA GLN A 196 5.56 24.20 8.93
C GLN A 196 4.54 24.55 7.84
N LEU A 197 4.25 23.61 6.96
CA LEU A 197 3.20 23.74 5.94
C LEU A 197 1.80 23.73 6.54
N GLY A 198 1.62 23.23 7.77
CA GLY A 198 0.33 23.14 8.44
C GLY A 198 -0.54 21.99 7.92
N VAL A 199 0.07 20.93 7.39
CA VAL A 199 -0.68 19.75 6.95
C VAL A 199 -1.31 19.05 8.17
N LYS A 200 -2.63 18.97 8.21
CA LYS A 200 -3.38 18.31 9.29
C LYS A 200 -3.74 16.86 8.95
N VAL A 201 -4.12 16.64 7.71
CA VAL A 201 -4.65 15.34 7.24
C VAL A 201 -3.95 14.93 5.96
N ILE A 202 -3.73 13.63 5.81
CA ILE A 202 -3.29 13.00 4.57
C ILE A 202 -4.26 11.86 4.29
N HIS A 203 -5.03 11.96 3.21
CA HIS A 203 -5.77 10.82 2.69
C HIS A 203 -4.93 10.16 1.60
N VAL A 204 -4.69 8.86 1.69
CA VAL A 204 -4.38 8.09 0.50
C VAL A 204 -5.70 7.94 -0.22
N ALA A 205 -5.89 8.74 -1.27
CA ALA A 205 -7.17 8.90 -1.95
C ALA A 205 -7.11 8.21 -3.31
N GLU A 206 -7.91 7.15 -3.44
CA GLU A 206 -7.90 6.30 -4.64
C GLU A 206 -9.30 6.06 -5.17
N ARG A 207 -9.42 6.16 -6.48
CA ARG A 207 -10.63 5.85 -7.25
C ARG A 207 -10.29 4.96 -8.45
N ASP A 208 -10.68 3.71 -8.36
CA ASP A 208 -10.62 2.77 -9.49
C ASP A 208 -11.96 2.79 -10.27
N THR A 209 -11.89 3.09 -11.58
CA THR A 209 -13.03 3.12 -12.48
C THR A 209 -12.97 2.02 -13.52
N GLN A 210 -12.12 1.03 -13.38
CA GLN A 210 -11.95 -0.05 -14.34
C GLN A 210 -13.21 -0.92 -14.46
N VAL A 211 -13.57 -1.27 -15.69
CA VAL A 211 -14.82 -1.97 -16.02
C VAL A 211 -14.55 -3.21 -16.88
N ALA A 212 -15.09 -4.34 -16.47
CA ALA A 212 -15.15 -5.59 -17.22
C ALA A 212 -16.56 -5.77 -17.83
N ALA A 213 -16.90 -4.97 -18.85
CA ALA A 213 -18.26 -4.89 -19.39
C ALA A 213 -18.81 -6.23 -19.92
N GLY A 214 -17.95 -7.07 -20.52
CA GLY A 214 -18.33 -8.37 -21.06
C GLY A 214 -18.41 -9.49 -20.02
N HIS A 215 -18.00 -9.25 -18.80
CA HIS A 215 -17.98 -10.25 -17.72
C HIS A 215 -18.34 -9.61 -16.36
N PRO A 216 -19.61 -9.20 -16.18
CA PRO A 216 -20.05 -8.56 -14.96
C PRO A 216 -19.97 -9.52 -13.76
N LYS A 217 -19.83 -8.95 -12.55
CA LYS A 217 -19.90 -9.69 -11.30
C LYS A 217 -21.18 -10.54 -11.21
N GLN A 218 -21.03 -11.79 -10.80
CA GLN A 218 -22.14 -12.70 -10.57
C GLN A 218 -22.50 -12.80 -9.08
N LEU A 219 -23.70 -13.29 -8.76
CA LEU A 219 -24.10 -13.64 -7.40
C LEU A 219 -23.17 -14.74 -6.85
N GLY A 220 -22.77 -14.62 -5.59
CA GLY A 220 -21.84 -15.56 -4.96
C GLY A 220 -20.40 -15.48 -5.49
N GLU A 221 -20.06 -14.37 -6.15
CA GLU A 221 -18.72 -14.09 -6.65
C GLU A 221 -18.15 -12.81 -6.04
N PHE A 222 -16.93 -12.86 -5.54
CA PHE A 222 -16.17 -11.64 -5.22
C PHE A 222 -15.21 -11.32 -6.36
N VAL A 223 -15.29 -10.12 -6.91
CA VAL A 223 -14.39 -9.65 -7.97
C VAL A 223 -13.61 -8.43 -7.53
N ASN A 224 -12.37 -8.30 -7.99
CA ASN A 224 -11.53 -7.13 -7.76
C ASN A 224 -10.51 -6.97 -8.90
N THR A 225 -9.85 -5.83 -8.99
CA THR A 225 -8.81 -5.50 -9.98
C THR A 225 -7.39 -5.87 -9.52
N TRP A 226 -7.26 -6.36 -8.30
CA TRP A 226 -6.06 -6.92 -7.68
C TRP A 226 -6.46 -8.07 -6.75
N SER A 227 -5.57 -8.61 -5.92
CA SER A 227 -5.84 -9.78 -5.07
C SER A 227 -7.17 -9.69 -4.32
N VAL A 228 -8.06 -10.67 -4.53
CA VAL A 228 -9.32 -10.76 -3.78
C VAL A 228 -9.05 -11.16 -2.33
N ASP A 229 -8.18 -12.15 -2.12
CA ASP A 229 -7.85 -12.65 -0.78
C ASP A 229 -7.20 -11.54 0.07
N GLY A 230 -6.28 -10.77 -0.52
CA GLY A 230 -5.70 -9.59 0.12
C GLY A 230 -6.77 -8.55 0.48
N PHE A 231 -7.63 -8.18 -0.48
CA PHE A 231 -8.68 -7.18 -0.25
C PHE A 231 -9.69 -7.61 0.84
N VAL A 232 -10.09 -8.87 0.85
CA VAL A 232 -10.99 -9.41 1.88
C VAL A 232 -10.30 -9.41 3.24
N GLY A 233 -9.04 -9.84 3.31
CA GLY A 233 -8.24 -9.82 4.54
C GLY A 233 -8.18 -8.43 5.16
N GLU A 234 -7.74 -7.44 4.38
CA GLU A 234 -7.63 -6.04 4.79
C GLU A 234 -8.99 -5.40 5.08
N GLY A 235 -10.00 -5.71 4.27
CA GLY A 235 -11.36 -5.21 4.43
C GLY A 235 -12.06 -5.70 5.69
N CYS A 236 -11.77 -6.93 6.13
CA CYS A 236 -12.33 -7.54 7.34
C CYS A 236 -11.54 -7.23 8.63
N GLN A 237 -10.31 -6.70 8.52
CA GLN A 237 -9.58 -6.19 9.67
C GLN A 237 -10.30 -5.00 10.31
N PRO A 238 -10.04 -4.68 11.60
CA PRO A 238 -10.48 -3.42 12.18
C PRO A 238 -10.06 -2.23 11.32
N ALA A 239 -10.97 -1.30 11.05
CA ALA A 239 -10.60 -0.05 10.39
C ALA A 239 -9.52 0.67 11.23
N GLU A 240 -8.49 1.18 10.58
CA GLU A 240 -7.30 1.70 11.24
C GLU A 240 -6.84 3.01 10.60
N LEU A 241 -6.31 3.92 11.39
CA LEU A 241 -5.77 5.19 10.91
C LEU A 241 -4.71 5.76 11.84
N GLY A 242 -3.73 6.47 11.26
CA GLY A 242 -2.83 7.31 12.02
C GLY A 242 -3.62 8.45 12.68
N TRP A 243 -3.42 8.68 13.98
CA TRP A 243 -4.21 9.64 14.75
C TRP A 243 -3.49 10.96 14.96
N GLY A 244 -4.01 12.01 14.35
CA GLY A 244 -3.41 13.35 14.34
C GLY A 244 -3.46 14.08 15.68
N SER A 245 -2.47 14.93 15.93
CA SER A 245 -2.39 15.75 17.14
C SER A 245 -3.43 16.89 17.21
N HIS A 246 -4.08 17.21 16.06
CA HIS A 246 -5.12 18.23 15.96
C HIS A 246 -6.52 17.70 16.25
N GLU A 247 -6.69 16.36 16.35
CA GLU A 247 -7.99 15.72 16.57
C GLU A 247 -8.53 16.01 17.97
N LYS A 248 -9.76 16.50 18.03
CA LYS A 248 -10.46 16.84 19.27
C LYS A 248 -11.57 15.85 19.63
N ASN A 249 -12.12 15.17 18.63
CA ASN A 249 -13.31 14.34 18.74
C ASN A 249 -12.97 12.86 18.65
N TRP A 250 -12.92 12.17 19.79
CA TRP A 250 -12.64 10.74 19.83
C TRP A 250 -13.83 9.92 19.29
N PRO A 251 -13.62 8.98 18.35
CA PRO A 251 -14.69 8.13 17.83
C PRO A 251 -15.26 7.22 18.93
N ARG A 252 -16.59 7.04 18.98
CA ARG A 252 -17.24 6.21 20.01
C ARG A 252 -16.73 4.75 20.04
N ASP A 253 -16.44 4.20 18.87
CA ASP A 253 -15.90 2.85 18.66
C ASP A 253 -14.37 2.84 18.51
N GLY A 254 -13.70 3.98 18.69
CA GLY A 254 -12.26 4.11 18.62
C GLY A 254 -11.55 3.49 19.81
N LYS A 255 -10.46 2.78 19.54
CA LYS A 255 -9.57 2.18 20.54
C LYS A 255 -8.13 2.61 20.33
N LYS A 256 -7.40 2.82 21.42
CA LYS A 256 -5.95 3.08 21.40
C LYS A 256 -5.19 1.76 21.48
N HIS A 257 -3.99 1.78 20.90
CA HIS A 257 -2.99 0.79 21.24
C HIS A 257 -2.32 1.16 22.57
N ASP A 258 -1.97 0.17 23.36
CA ASP A 258 -1.38 0.32 24.70
C ASP A 258 0.13 0.10 24.75
N SER A 259 0.73 -0.24 23.61
CA SER A 259 2.15 -0.53 23.48
C SER A 259 2.70 -0.05 22.12
N GLY A 260 4.01 0.05 22.00
CA GLY A 260 4.69 0.52 20.80
C GLY A 260 4.64 2.04 20.66
N ARG A 261 4.57 2.54 19.41
CA ARG A 261 4.61 3.98 19.07
C ARG A 261 3.33 4.74 19.41
N CYS A 262 2.21 4.05 19.54
CA CYS A 262 0.88 4.61 19.86
C CYS A 262 0.49 5.79 18.95
N ASN A 263 0.84 5.71 17.67
CA ASN A 263 0.57 6.76 16.69
C ASN A 263 -0.71 6.54 15.88
N ALA A 264 -1.38 5.41 16.07
CA ALA A 264 -2.59 5.02 15.38
C ALA A 264 -3.71 4.66 16.36
N ILE A 265 -4.93 4.62 15.83
CA ILE A 265 -6.12 4.07 16.49
C ILE A 265 -6.77 3.03 15.58
N TYR A 266 -7.56 2.14 16.16
CA TYR A 266 -8.42 1.25 15.41
C TYR A 266 -9.89 1.40 15.85
N LEU A 267 -10.80 1.11 14.92
CA LEU A 267 -12.23 1.15 15.16
C LEU A 267 -12.76 -0.27 15.37
N MET A 268 -13.79 -0.41 16.21
CA MET A 268 -14.41 -1.72 16.50
C MET A 268 -15.40 -2.14 15.41
N GLN A 269 -14.97 -1.96 14.14
CA GLN A 269 -15.70 -2.42 12.94
C GLN A 269 -14.73 -2.64 11.79
N PRO A 270 -15.11 -3.48 10.79
CA PRO A 270 -14.27 -3.74 9.62
C PRO A 270 -13.99 -2.48 8.79
N GLY A 271 -12.82 -2.42 8.16
CA GLY A 271 -12.50 -1.36 7.20
C GLY A 271 -13.52 -1.24 6.07
N ALA A 272 -13.96 -2.39 5.53
CA ALA A 272 -14.97 -2.45 4.48
C ALA A 272 -16.40 -2.03 4.93
N ALA A 273 -16.64 -1.88 6.25
CA ALA A 273 -17.87 -1.30 6.81
C ALA A 273 -17.72 0.19 7.13
N THR A 274 -16.51 0.74 7.13
CA THR A 274 -16.22 2.13 7.49
C THR A 274 -16.07 2.98 6.24
N ARG A 275 -16.79 4.10 6.16
CA ARG A 275 -16.71 5.02 5.04
C ARG A 275 -16.19 6.38 5.46
N VAL A 276 -15.45 7.00 4.55
CA VAL A 276 -14.85 8.34 4.73
C VAL A 276 -15.07 9.18 3.48
N ARG A 277 -15.13 10.49 3.67
CA ARG A 277 -15.22 11.47 2.59
C ARG A 277 -13.81 11.81 2.12
N THR A 278 -13.63 11.86 0.81
CA THR A 278 -12.38 12.26 0.19
C THR A 278 -12.63 12.93 -1.16
N TRP A 279 -11.56 13.26 -1.85
CA TRP A 279 -11.59 13.93 -3.15
C TRP A 279 -10.42 13.48 -4.02
N THR A 280 -10.67 13.31 -5.31
CA THR A 280 -9.65 13.15 -6.35
C THR A 280 -9.97 14.03 -7.56
N PRO A 281 -8.99 14.36 -8.43
CA PRO A 281 -9.20 15.28 -9.56
C PRO A 281 -10.32 14.86 -10.52
N THR A 282 -10.38 13.57 -10.90
CA THR A 282 -11.34 13.11 -11.90
C THR A 282 -12.72 12.74 -11.33
N ALA A 283 -12.76 12.26 -10.09
CA ALA A 283 -14.02 11.86 -9.45
C ALA A 283 -14.68 12.99 -8.64
N GLY A 284 -13.93 14.05 -8.31
CA GLY A 284 -14.38 15.07 -7.37
C GLY A 284 -14.48 14.49 -5.95
N HIS A 285 -15.51 14.85 -5.21
CA HIS A 285 -15.74 14.36 -3.86
C HIS A 285 -16.59 13.09 -3.84
N PHE A 286 -16.19 12.09 -3.07
CA PHE A 286 -16.89 10.81 -2.95
C PHE A 286 -16.73 10.17 -1.57
N HIS A 287 -17.44 9.06 -1.34
CA HIS A 287 -17.24 8.22 -0.17
C HIS A 287 -16.36 7.02 -0.54
N GLY A 288 -15.18 6.95 0.07
CA GLY A 288 -14.32 5.76 0.01
C GLY A 288 -14.51 4.86 1.24
N PHE A 289 -14.08 3.60 1.13
CA PHE A 289 -13.91 2.72 2.27
C PHE A 289 -12.62 3.10 3.01
N LEU A 290 -12.67 3.07 4.34
CA LEU A 290 -11.48 3.18 5.17
C LEU A 290 -10.89 1.78 5.35
N ILE A 291 -10.28 1.28 4.28
CA ILE A 291 -9.57 0.00 4.34
C ILE A 291 -8.32 0.17 5.20
N THR A 292 -8.01 -0.84 5.99
CA THR A 292 -6.81 -0.82 6.82
C THR A 292 -5.57 -1.05 5.97
N HIS A 293 -4.63 -0.11 6.04
CA HIS A 293 -3.38 -0.16 5.27
C HIS A 293 -2.20 0.37 6.09
N GLY A 294 -1.03 -0.26 5.87
CA GLY A 294 0.18 0.02 6.65
C GLY A 294 0.69 1.44 6.54
N GLU A 295 0.56 2.08 5.36
CA GLU A 295 1.00 3.46 5.14
C GLU A 295 0.24 4.49 5.97
N SER A 296 -1.03 4.21 6.34
CA SER A 296 -1.77 5.10 7.24
C SER A 296 -1.07 5.24 8.59
N ILE A 297 -0.35 4.21 9.00
CA ILE A 297 0.36 4.14 10.27
C ILE A 297 1.79 4.64 10.10
N SER A 298 2.50 4.18 9.07
CA SER A 298 3.92 4.50 8.87
C SER A 298 4.12 5.98 8.52
N ILE A 299 3.33 6.56 7.61
CA ILE A 299 3.38 7.99 7.26
C ILE A 299 3.07 8.87 8.50
N SER A 300 2.02 8.52 9.26
CA SER A 300 1.66 9.25 10.48
C SER A 300 2.78 9.21 11.53
N ASP A 301 3.40 8.05 11.72
CA ASP A 301 4.58 7.89 12.58
C ASP A 301 5.77 8.69 12.05
N TYR A 302 6.09 8.53 10.76
CA TYR A 302 7.24 9.17 10.11
C TYR A 302 7.20 10.69 10.21
N LEU A 303 6.01 11.29 10.06
CA LEU A 303 5.80 12.75 10.13
C LEU A 303 5.51 13.26 11.56
N THR A 304 5.78 12.48 12.59
CA THR A 304 5.57 12.89 13.98
C THR A 304 6.72 13.75 14.50
N VAL A 305 6.40 14.95 15.02
CA VAL A 305 7.35 15.83 15.76
C VAL A 305 7.09 15.67 17.24
N LYS A 306 8.16 15.41 18.01
CA LYS A 306 8.13 15.34 19.49
C LYS A 306 9.00 16.41 20.13
N LYS A 307 8.61 16.87 21.32
CA LYS A 307 9.45 17.61 22.28
C LYS A 307 9.55 16.77 23.55
N GLY A 308 10.69 16.12 23.74
CA GLY A 308 10.80 15.03 24.71
C GLY A 308 9.83 13.89 24.36
N GLU A 309 9.02 13.45 25.31
CA GLU A 309 8.00 12.42 25.09
C GLU A 309 6.69 12.98 24.50
N GLN A 310 6.49 14.30 24.53
CA GLN A 310 5.25 14.92 24.07
C GLN A 310 5.20 15.02 22.54
N VAL A 311 4.15 14.49 21.92
CA VAL A 311 3.84 14.72 20.51
C VAL A 311 3.28 16.14 20.36
N VAL A 312 4.01 16.97 19.60
CA VAL A 312 3.58 18.36 19.31
C VAL A 312 2.96 18.51 17.93
N TYR A 313 3.25 17.59 17.02
CA TYR A 313 2.62 17.53 15.70
C TYR A 313 2.61 16.08 15.19
N ARG A 314 1.51 15.71 14.59
CA ARG A 314 1.31 14.49 13.81
C ARG A 314 0.06 14.67 12.93
N PRO A 315 0.11 14.34 11.64
CA PRO A 315 -1.09 14.37 10.80
C PRO A 315 -1.99 13.16 11.08
N THR A 316 -3.31 13.31 10.89
CA THR A 316 -4.20 12.17 10.70
C THR A 316 -3.94 11.59 9.32
N VAL A 317 -3.74 10.28 9.21
CA VAL A 317 -3.48 9.61 7.94
C VAL A 317 -4.41 8.41 7.81
N HIS A 318 -5.09 8.28 6.67
CA HIS A 318 -5.92 7.11 6.39
C HIS A 318 -6.05 6.84 4.89
N TYR A 319 -6.36 5.60 4.56
CA TYR A 319 -6.76 5.22 3.21
C TYR A 319 -8.24 5.56 2.98
N ALA A 320 -8.57 6.07 1.81
CA ALA A 320 -9.91 6.37 1.36
C ALA A 320 -10.09 5.81 -0.04
N TYR A 321 -10.49 4.55 -0.11
CA TYR A 321 -10.51 3.75 -1.32
C TYR A 321 -11.92 3.56 -1.88
N HIS A 322 -12.11 3.91 -3.14
CA HIS A 322 -13.28 3.48 -3.89
C HIS A 322 -12.81 2.52 -4.98
N PRO A 323 -12.92 1.20 -4.75
CA PRO A 323 -12.56 0.19 -5.75
C PRO A 323 -13.49 0.28 -6.97
N SER A 324 -13.23 -0.54 -7.98
CA SER A 324 -14.12 -0.65 -9.14
C SER A 324 -15.58 -0.92 -8.71
N ASP A 325 -16.55 -0.46 -9.47
CA ASP A 325 -17.97 -0.60 -9.11
C ASP A 325 -18.37 -2.08 -8.90
N SER A 326 -17.76 -2.99 -9.67
CA SER A 326 -17.97 -4.43 -9.48
C SER A 326 -17.42 -4.94 -8.15
N ALA A 327 -16.29 -4.40 -7.69
CA ALA A 327 -15.72 -4.72 -6.38
C ALA A 327 -16.57 -4.11 -5.25
N VAL A 328 -17.11 -2.90 -5.42
CA VAL A 328 -18.08 -2.31 -4.45
C VAL A 328 -19.28 -3.21 -4.26
N LEU A 329 -19.86 -3.75 -5.34
CA LEU A 329 -20.97 -4.71 -5.26
C LEU A 329 -20.54 -6.00 -4.53
N SER A 330 -19.30 -6.45 -4.72
CA SER A 330 -18.75 -7.63 -4.02
C SER A 330 -18.62 -7.38 -2.51
N VAL A 331 -18.16 -6.19 -2.11
CA VAL A 331 -18.08 -5.77 -0.70
C VAL A 331 -19.48 -5.67 -0.07
N HIS A 332 -20.48 -5.16 -0.79
CA HIS A 332 -21.85 -5.10 -0.29
C HIS A 332 -22.45 -6.51 -0.08
N GLU A 333 -22.18 -7.45 -0.98
CA GLU A 333 -22.59 -8.84 -0.80
C GLU A 333 -21.86 -9.49 0.38
N LEU A 334 -20.54 -9.29 0.52
CA LEU A 334 -19.74 -9.75 1.67
C LEU A 334 -20.33 -9.23 2.99
N ALA A 335 -20.65 -7.94 3.07
CA ALA A 335 -21.28 -7.35 4.25
C ALA A 335 -22.67 -7.93 4.53
N GLY A 336 -23.49 -8.13 3.49
CA GLY A 336 -24.80 -8.76 3.60
C GLY A 336 -24.75 -10.23 4.04
N ARG A 337 -23.61 -10.90 3.82
CA ARG A 337 -23.31 -12.26 4.28
C ARG A 337 -22.62 -12.28 5.68
N ASN A 338 -22.64 -11.17 6.40
CA ASN A 338 -21.98 -11.04 7.70
C ASN A 338 -20.47 -11.36 7.64
N TRP A 339 -19.80 -10.95 6.60
CA TRP A 339 -18.35 -11.10 6.34
C TRP A 339 -17.92 -12.54 6.02
N GLU A 340 -18.86 -13.40 5.64
CA GLU A 340 -18.58 -14.70 5.04
C GLU A 340 -18.27 -14.53 3.55
N VAL A 341 -17.08 -14.93 3.15
CA VAL A 341 -16.57 -14.76 1.77
C VAL A 341 -17.45 -15.53 0.79
N GLN A 342 -17.65 -14.98 -0.39
CA GLN A 342 -18.35 -15.61 -1.50
C GLN A 342 -17.65 -16.91 -1.93
N GLU A 343 -18.41 -17.85 -2.49
CA GLU A 343 -17.95 -19.18 -2.90
C GLU A 343 -16.94 -19.12 -4.05
N ARG A 344 -16.99 -18.05 -4.84
CA ARG A 344 -16.09 -17.84 -5.98
C ARG A 344 -15.37 -16.50 -5.86
N THR A 345 -14.11 -16.50 -6.27
CA THR A 345 -13.29 -15.28 -6.33
C THR A 345 -12.71 -15.12 -7.73
N ARG A 346 -12.60 -13.88 -8.22
CA ARG A 346 -11.99 -13.60 -9.52
C ARG A 346 -11.25 -12.27 -9.49
N VAL A 347 -10.00 -12.31 -9.85
CA VAL A 347 -9.23 -11.10 -10.16
C VAL A 347 -9.52 -10.71 -11.61
N MET A 348 -10.08 -9.52 -11.80
CA MET A 348 -10.33 -8.97 -13.13
C MET A 348 -9.01 -8.51 -13.75
N MET A 349 -8.67 -9.04 -14.91
CA MET A 349 -7.45 -8.72 -15.64
C MET A 349 -7.75 -8.46 -17.11
N GLU A 350 -7.63 -9.45 -17.99
CA GLU A 350 -7.77 -9.31 -19.44
C GLU A 350 -9.18 -8.87 -19.88
N GLU A 351 -10.21 -9.20 -19.09
CA GLU A 351 -11.60 -8.81 -19.35
C GLU A 351 -11.90 -7.33 -19.07
N ILE A 352 -10.99 -6.58 -18.43
CA ILE A 352 -11.15 -5.13 -18.24
C ILE A 352 -11.07 -4.45 -19.59
N THR A 353 -12.11 -3.71 -19.95
CA THR A 353 -12.24 -3.06 -21.27
C THR A 353 -11.91 -1.58 -21.25
N SER A 354 -12.06 -0.92 -20.10
CA SER A 354 -11.87 0.53 -19.96
C SER A 354 -11.70 0.93 -18.50
N GLY A 355 -11.38 2.18 -18.27
CA GLY A 355 -11.26 2.79 -16.96
C GLY A 355 -9.82 3.17 -16.62
N ILE A 356 -9.71 3.93 -15.55
CA ILE A 356 -8.44 4.38 -14.97
C ILE A 356 -8.37 3.98 -13.51
N ASP A 357 -7.17 3.86 -13.00
CA ASP A 357 -6.91 3.90 -11.57
C ASP A 357 -6.25 5.23 -11.21
N GLU A 358 -6.93 6.01 -10.38
CA GLU A 358 -6.51 7.31 -9.90
C GLU A 358 -6.03 7.17 -8.46
N LEU A 359 -4.73 6.98 -8.28
CA LEU A 359 -4.09 6.75 -6.99
C LEU A 359 -3.20 7.93 -6.61
N GLY A 360 -3.47 8.55 -5.47
CA GLY A 360 -2.65 9.65 -4.97
C GLY A 360 -2.85 9.95 -3.50
N VAL A 361 -2.26 11.07 -3.08
CA VAL A 361 -2.34 11.57 -1.71
C VAL A 361 -2.95 12.96 -1.67
N LEU A 362 -3.97 13.14 -0.85
CA LEU A 362 -4.60 14.44 -0.59
C LEU A 362 -4.06 14.99 0.74
N LEU A 363 -3.18 15.97 0.66
CA LEU A 363 -2.66 16.70 1.82
C LEU A 363 -3.58 17.88 2.11
N ALA A 364 -4.08 18.00 3.33
CA ALA A 364 -5.10 18.97 3.65
C ALA A 364 -4.88 19.67 5.01
N GLY A 365 -5.55 20.83 5.18
CA GLY A 365 -5.47 21.66 6.37
C GLY A 365 -4.41 22.76 6.29
N HIS A 366 -3.63 22.80 5.21
CA HIS A 366 -2.61 23.81 4.96
C HIS A 366 -3.21 25.12 4.39
N LYS A 367 -2.37 26.16 4.22
CA LYS A 367 -2.77 27.51 3.81
C LYS A 367 -3.61 27.57 2.51
N LYS A 368 -3.41 26.62 1.57
CA LYS A 368 -4.14 26.53 0.29
C LYS A 368 -5.26 25.47 0.34
N ASN A 369 -5.79 25.15 1.50
CA ASN A 369 -6.84 24.19 1.81
C ASN A 369 -6.43 22.73 1.59
N ALA A 370 -6.47 22.21 0.37
CA ALA A 370 -6.10 20.84 0.07
C ALA A 370 -5.39 20.72 -1.29
N TYR A 371 -4.45 19.75 -1.38
CA TYR A 371 -3.64 19.48 -2.55
C TYR A 371 -3.54 17.96 -2.77
N TRP A 372 -4.01 17.50 -3.92
CA TRP A 372 -3.86 16.11 -4.34
C TRP A 372 -2.67 15.97 -5.28
N TYR A 373 -1.87 14.92 -5.08
CA TYR A 373 -0.75 14.57 -5.96
C TYR A 373 -0.74 13.06 -6.18
N GLY A 374 -0.71 12.62 -7.45
CA GLY A 374 -0.76 11.20 -7.76
C GLY A 374 -0.77 10.87 -9.24
N SER A 375 -1.02 9.61 -9.51
CA SER A 375 -1.05 8.95 -10.80
C SER A 375 -2.49 8.79 -11.31
N GLN A 376 -2.69 9.04 -12.60
CA GLN A 376 -3.90 8.72 -13.35
C GLN A 376 -3.48 7.78 -14.49
N LEU A 377 -3.71 6.50 -14.33
CA LEU A 377 -3.28 5.46 -15.27
C LEU A 377 -4.48 4.74 -15.86
N SER A 378 -4.58 4.69 -17.19
CA SER A 378 -5.61 3.91 -17.85
C SER A 378 -5.18 2.45 -18.08
N VAL A 379 -6.17 1.54 -18.15
CA VAL A 379 -5.88 0.12 -18.44
C VAL A 379 -5.24 -0.06 -19.82
N GLN A 380 -5.59 0.79 -20.79
CA GLN A 380 -5.00 0.78 -22.12
C GLN A 380 -3.51 1.13 -22.11
N GLU A 381 -3.16 2.20 -21.39
CA GLU A 381 -1.75 2.59 -21.18
C GLU A 381 -0.98 1.53 -20.40
N ALA A 382 -1.57 0.99 -19.32
CA ALA A 382 -0.94 -0.04 -18.52
C ALA A 382 -0.53 -1.25 -19.38
N ARG A 383 -1.43 -1.74 -20.23
CA ARG A 383 -1.16 -2.87 -21.14
C ARG A 383 -0.13 -2.58 -22.20
N GLN A 384 -0.07 -1.33 -22.70
CA GLN A 384 0.96 -0.90 -23.65
C GLN A 384 2.34 -0.80 -23.00
N LEU A 385 2.40 -0.38 -21.74
CA LEU A 385 3.64 -0.22 -20.99
C LEU A 385 4.21 -1.55 -20.51
N ALA A 386 3.36 -2.44 -19.99
CA ALA A 386 3.80 -3.74 -19.48
C ALA A 386 2.67 -4.79 -19.60
N PRO A 387 2.97 -5.99 -20.17
CA PRO A 387 2.02 -7.09 -20.24
C PRO A 387 1.62 -7.57 -18.85
N HIS A 388 0.51 -8.30 -18.76
CA HIS A 388 -0.05 -8.89 -17.55
C HIS A 388 -0.39 -7.88 -16.44
N ASN A 389 -0.68 -6.61 -16.83
CA ASN A 389 -1.05 -5.56 -15.89
C ASN A 389 -2.39 -4.92 -16.23
N SER A 390 -3.19 -4.68 -15.20
CA SER A 390 -4.25 -3.67 -15.17
C SER A 390 -3.67 -2.31 -14.79
N ALA A 391 -4.49 -1.25 -14.74
CA ALA A 391 -4.04 0.04 -14.26
C ALA A 391 -3.54 -0.05 -12.80
N THR A 392 -4.33 -0.66 -11.92
CA THR A 392 -3.99 -0.86 -10.51
C THR A 392 -2.73 -1.71 -10.33
N SER A 393 -2.66 -2.85 -11.02
CA SER A 393 -1.51 -3.75 -10.84
C SER A 393 -0.21 -3.16 -11.34
N LEU A 394 -0.22 -2.31 -12.40
CA LEU A 394 1.00 -1.68 -12.88
C LEU A 394 1.60 -0.68 -11.88
N GLN A 395 0.77 0.08 -11.19
CA GLN A 395 1.22 0.99 -10.12
C GLN A 395 1.90 0.20 -8.98
N VAL A 396 1.36 -0.98 -8.63
CA VAL A 396 1.98 -1.88 -7.65
C VAL A 396 3.29 -2.45 -8.18
N THR A 397 3.28 -3.05 -9.37
CA THR A 397 4.42 -3.80 -9.92
C THR A 397 5.63 -2.92 -10.22
N VAL A 398 5.40 -1.68 -10.69
CA VAL A 398 6.51 -0.74 -10.90
C VAL A 398 7.13 -0.27 -9.58
N SER A 399 6.31 -0.10 -8.53
CA SER A 399 6.83 0.23 -7.20
C SER A 399 7.62 -0.95 -6.61
N VAL A 400 7.13 -2.18 -6.75
CA VAL A 400 7.88 -3.40 -6.37
C VAL A 400 9.22 -3.46 -7.09
N LEU A 401 9.25 -3.20 -8.41
CA LEU A 401 10.50 -3.12 -9.16
C LEU A 401 11.45 -2.07 -8.55
N ALA A 402 10.94 -0.87 -8.28
CA ALA A 402 11.76 0.22 -7.74
C ALA A 402 12.31 -0.10 -6.35
N GLY A 403 11.51 -0.69 -5.47
CA GLY A 403 11.95 -1.17 -4.15
C GLY A 403 12.99 -2.28 -4.23
N LEU A 404 12.81 -3.21 -5.18
CA LEU A 404 13.79 -4.28 -5.44
C LEU A 404 15.13 -3.70 -5.91
N VAL A 405 15.11 -2.76 -6.86
CA VAL A 405 16.32 -2.06 -7.33
C VAL A 405 16.99 -1.35 -6.16
N TRP A 406 16.24 -0.59 -5.37
CA TRP A 406 16.80 0.12 -4.22
C TRP A 406 17.42 -0.82 -3.18
N ALA A 407 16.77 -1.95 -2.89
CA ALA A 407 17.29 -2.94 -1.94
C ALA A 407 18.61 -3.57 -2.42
N ILE A 408 18.75 -3.81 -3.73
CA ILE A 408 20.01 -4.29 -4.32
C ILE A 408 21.10 -3.21 -4.23
N GLU A 409 20.77 -1.94 -4.47
CA GLU A 409 21.69 -0.80 -4.33
C GLU A 409 22.11 -0.56 -2.85
N ASN A 410 21.26 -0.96 -1.89
CA ASN A 410 21.46 -0.75 -0.46
C ASN A 410 21.40 -2.07 0.35
N PRO A 411 22.32 -3.02 0.16
CA PRO A 411 22.15 -4.40 0.59
C PRO A 411 22.26 -4.65 2.11
N ASN A 412 22.60 -3.66 2.92
CA ASN A 412 22.86 -3.80 4.36
C ASN A 412 22.07 -2.80 5.23
N ALA A 413 20.87 -2.40 4.80
CA ALA A 413 20.07 -1.40 5.50
C ALA A 413 19.18 -1.98 6.63
N GLY A 414 19.13 -3.32 6.78
CA GLY A 414 18.23 -3.96 7.75
C GLY A 414 16.75 -3.81 7.34
N ILE A 415 15.83 -3.74 8.31
CA ILE A 415 14.43 -3.48 8.04
C ILE A 415 14.21 -2.01 7.69
N VAL A 416 13.60 -1.75 6.54
CA VAL A 416 13.33 -0.42 6.00
C VAL A 416 11.87 -0.33 5.56
N GLU A 417 11.22 0.78 5.92
CA GLU A 417 9.89 1.15 5.43
C GLU A 417 10.00 2.14 4.25
N PRO A 418 8.99 2.23 3.36
CA PRO A 418 9.01 3.15 2.21
C PRO A 418 9.30 4.61 2.60
N ASP A 419 8.78 5.06 3.74
CA ASP A 419 8.99 6.42 4.24
C ASP A 419 10.47 6.77 4.48
N GLU A 420 11.33 5.76 4.68
CA GLU A 420 12.76 5.92 4.96
C GLU A 420 13.62 5.92 3.69
N ILE A 421 13.04 5.56 2.55
CA ILE A 421 13.73 5.41 1.26
C ILE A 421 13.84 6.75 0.52
N ASP A 422 14.85 6.90 -0.33
CA ASP A 422 15.00 8.06 -1.22
C ASP A 422 13.87 8.11 -2.25
N TYR A 423 12.96 9.07 -2.09
CA TYR A 423 11.79 9.22 -2.95
C TYR A 423 12.15 9.58 -4.40
N LYS A 424 13.26 10.30 -4.63
CA LYS A 424 13.67 10.70 -5.98
C LYS A 424 14.06 9.48 -6.80
N ARG A 425 14.85 8.57 -6.19
CA ARG A 425 15.28 7.35 -6.87
C ARG A 425 14.10 6.45 -7.21
N ILE A 426 13.16 6.30 -6.30
CA ILE A 426 11.95 5.49 -6.56
C ILE A 426 11.09 6.14 -7.64
N LEU A 427 10.80 7.44 -7.54
CA LEU A 427 9.98 8.13 -8.53
C LEU A 427 10.65 8.19 -9.91
N GLU A 428 11.98 8.25 -10.00
CA GLU A 428 12.70 8.15 -11.26
C GLU A 428 12.38 6.84 -12.00
N ILE A 429 12.37 5.71 -11.26
CA ILE A 429 12.07 4.39 -11.82
C ILE A 429 10.58 4.24 -12.15
N CYS A 430 9.71 4.75 -11.27
CA CYS A 430 8.26 4.53 -11.38
C CYS A 430 7.58 5.41 -12.45
N ARG A 431 7.98 6.69 -12.58
CA ARG A 431 7.30 7.68 -13.44
C ARG A 431 6.97 7.21 -14.86
N PRO A 432 7.85 6.49 -15.59
CA PRO A 432 7.54 6.01 -16.94
C PRO A 432 6.33 5.07 -17.03
N TYR A 433 5.85 4.54 -15.90
CA TYR A 433 4.80 3.54 -15.79
C TYR A 433 3.53 4.03 -15.07
N LEU A 434 3.49 5.30 -14.68
CA LEU A 434 2.42 5.86 -13.85
C LEU A 434 1.36 6.64 -14.65
N GLY A 435 1.43 6.61 -15.99
CA GLY A 435 0.55 7.43 -16.82
C GLY A 435 0.74 8.92 -16.51
N LEU A 436 -0.35 9.66 -16.43
CA LEU A 436 -0.31 11.09 -16.11
C LEU A 436 -0.15 11.28 -14.59
N VAL A 437 0.95 11.90 -14.18
CA VAL A 437 1.18 12.29 -12.78
C VAL A 437 0.89 13.77 -12.63
N VAL A 438 -0.11 14.12 -11.80
CA VAL A 438 -0.60 15.49 -11.62
C VAL A 438 -0.59 15.93 -10.17
N GLY A 439 -0.56 17.25 -9.96
CA GLY A 439 -0.79 17.88 -8.67
C GLY A 439 -1.89 18.92 -8.82
N GLU A 440 -3.00 18.77 -8.08
CA GLU A 440 -4.16 19.64 -8.19
C GLU A 440 -4.62 20.17 -6.83
N TYR A 441 -4.87 21.48 -6.76
CA TYR A 441 -5.48 22.14 -5.61
C TYR A 441 -7.00 22.04 -5.67
N THR A 442 -7.62 21.98 -4.49
CA THR A 442 -9.07 22.01 -4.37
C THR A 442 -9.51 22.81 -3.15
N ASP A 443 -10.61 23.55 -3.30
CA ASP A 443 -11.27 24.22 -2.18
C ASP A 443 -12.23 23.29 -1.42
N TRP A 444 -12.35 22.03 -1.86
CA TRP A 444 -13.17 21.04 -1.19
C TRP A 444 -12.66 20.75 0.22
N HIS A 445 -13.59 20.59 1.15
CA HIS A 445 -13.36 20.06 2.50
C HIS A 445 -14.59 19.29 3.00
N PRO A 446 -14.48 18.45 4.03
CA PRO A 446 -15.56 17.56 4.48
C PRO A 446 -16.88 18.22 4.92
N LEU A 447 -16.90 19.53 5.14
CA LEU A 447 -18.10 20.28 5.52
C LEU A 447 -18.86 20.89 4.33
N VAL A 448 -18.31 20.84 3.11
CA VAL A 448 -18.95 21.43 1.93
C VAL A 448 -20.33 20.80 1.71
N ASN A 449 -21.37 21.64 1.68
CA ASN A 449 -22.77 21.26 1.48
C ASN A 449 -23.35 20.29 2.53
N ARG A 450 -22.76 20.18 3.74
CA ARG A 450 -23.27 19.34 4.83
C ARG A 450 -24.49 19.98 5.52
N ALA A 451 -25.23 19.15 6.26
CA ALA A 451 -26.41 19.53 7.05
C ALA A 451 -27.55 20.22 6.25
N ARG A 452 -27.59 20.08 4.90
CA ARG A 452 -28.61 20.72 4.06
C ARG A 452 -29.95 19.99 4.07
N LEU A 453 -29.94 18.65 4.07
CA LEU A 453 -31.16 17.85 4.07
C LEU A 453 -31.58 17.46 5.48
N PHE A 454 -30.63 17.10 6.31
CA PHE A 454 -30.86 16.70 7.70
C PHE A 454 -29.78 17.32 8.58
N PRO A 455 -30.08 17.63 9.86
CA PRO A 455 -29.06 18.03 10.84
C PRO A 455 -28.00 16.93 10.99
N GLU A 456 -26.75 17.35 11.07
CA GLU A 456 -25.62 16.46 11.31
C GLU A 456 -24.80 16.94 12.51
N ASP A 457 -24.23 16.02 13.26
CA ASP A 457 -23.33 16.35 14.39
C ASP A 457 -21.92 16.62 13.85
N LEU A 458 -21.62 17.88 13.53
CA LEU A 458 -20.39 18.32 12.89
C LEU A 458 -19.52 19.14 13.84
N ASP A 459 -18.20 19.12 13.61
CA ASP A 459 -17.28 20.09 14.20
C ASP A 459 -17.02 21.22 13.18
N GLU A 460 -17.76 22.31 13.29
CA GLU A 460 -17.64 23.47 12.39
C GLU A 460 -16.38 24.29 12.66
N THR A 461 -15.67 24.05 13.76
CA THR A 461 -14.46 24.80 14.14
C THR A 461 -13.22 24.37 13.37
N ASP A 462 -13.21 23.13 12.83
CA ASP A 462 -12.13 22.61 12.03
C ASP A 462 -12.67 21.56 11.04
N PRO A 463 -12.75 21.87 9.74
CA PRO A 463 -13.30 20.94 8.75
C PRO A 463 -12.54 19.61 8.66
N TRP A 464 -11.28 19.61 9.05
CA TRP A 464 -10.38 18.47 8.89
C TRP A 464 -10.32 17.54 10.11
N GLN A 465 -11.29 17.64 11.04
CA GLN A 465 -11.47 16.64 12.09
C GLN A 465 -11.99 15.32 11.50
N PHE A 466 -11.47 14.19 11.96
CA PHE A 466 -11.94 12.86 11.51
C PHE A 466 -13.45 12.67 11.68
N LYS A 467 -14.04 13.29 12.70
CA LYS A 467 -15.49 13.35 12.91
C LYS A 467 -16.25 13.85 11.68
N ASN A 468 -15.71 14.84 10.95
CA ASN A 468 -16.31 15.40 9.74
C ASN A 468 -16.03 14.54 8.51
N VAL A 469 -14.88 13.88 8.49
CA VAL A 469 -14.44 12.99 7.39
C VAL A 469 -15.23 11.68 7.39
N ARG A 470 -15.46 11.10 8.56
CA ARG A 470 -16.20 9.84 8.70
C ARG A 470 -17.66 10.00 8.24
N VAL A 471 -18.16 8.98 7.53
CA VAL A 471 -19.58 8.85 7.18
C VAL A 471 -20.26 8.02 8.27
N VAL A 472 -21.31 8.55 8.86
CA VAL A 472 -22.08 7.91 9.94
C VAL A 472 -23.49 7.63 9.42
#